data_cc09fce4085ce4b2d30b5f3264a2b543
#
_entry.id   cc09fce4085ce4b2d30b5f3264a2b543
#
_cell.length_a   1.000
_cell.length_b   1.000
_cell.length_c   1.000
_cell.angle_alpha   90.00
_cell.angle_beta   90.00
_cell.angle_gamma   90.00
#
_symmetry.space_group_name_H-M   'P 1'
#
loop_
_entity.id
_entity.type
_entity.pdbx_description
1 polymer ?
#
loop_
_entity_poly.entity_id
_entity_poly.type
_entity_poly.pdbx_seq_one_letter_code
_entity_poly.pdbx_strand_id
1 'polypeptide(L)'
;MAFAKISQVAHYAPEQIITNEDLAQVMDTSDEWISSRTGIKERHISKTESTGDLATEVARQLIEKAGISAEELDFIIIATMTPDSMMPSTAARVQAKIGAHKAFAYDLTAACSGFVFALSTAEKFISSGTYRKGLVIGSETMSKSLDWSDRSTAVLFGDGAGGVLLEASDQKHFLVESLNSDGSRGECLTYGQTGLISPFSIQEEPDVFLKMDGRAVFDFAIRDVAKSIKQTIEKSPISADELDYLLLHQANIRILDKMARKIGVDRDKLPANMMKYGNTSAASIPILLSECVEEGLIHLDGSQKILLSGFGGGLTWGTLIVTI
;
A
#
# COMPACT_ATOMS: atom_id res chain seq x y z
N MET A 1 -11.20 -15.38 22.98
CA MET A 1 -11.15 -14.74 21.64
C MET A 1 -9.70 -14.53 21.29
N ALA A 2 -9.27 -14.86 20.11
CA ALA A 2 -7.95 -14.48 19.63
C ALA A 2 -8.05 -13.07 19.03
N PHE A 3 -7.00 -12.27 19.18
CA PHE A 3 -6.83 -10.98 18.50
C PHE A 3 -5.61 -11.07 17.59
N ALA A 4 -5.51 -10.21 16.62
CA ALA A 4 -4.32 -10.09 15.77
C ALA A 4 -3.41 -8.99 16.30
N LYS A 5 -2.08 -9.18 16.16
CA LYS A 5 -1.06 -8.15 16.33
C LYS A 5 -0.12 -8.11 15.13
N ILE A 6 0.42 -6.96 14.82
CA ILE A 6 1.58 -6.81 13.92
C ILE A 6 2.82 -7.15 14.74
N SER A 7 3.54 -8.21 14.37
CA SER A 7 4.71 -8.68 15.11
C SER A 7 6.03 -8.38 14.42
N GLN A 8 6.04 -8.26 13.09
CA GLN A 8 7.19 -7.86 12.30
C GLN A 8 6.78 -7.01 11.12
N VAL A 9 7.72 -6.19 10.66
CA VAL A 9 7.61 -5.36 9.45
C VAL A 9 8.85 -5.51 8.60
N ALA A 10 8.70 -5.40 7.28
CA ALA A 10 9.80 -5.39 6.33
C ALA A 10 9.42 -4.64 5.06
N HIS A 11 10.42 -4.17 4.34
CA HIS A 11 10.24 -3.59 3.01
C HIS A 11 11.40 -3.93 2.08
N TYR A 12 11.16 -3.80 0.80
CA TYR A 12 12.15 -3.96 -0.26
C TYR A 12 11.81 -3.02 -1.43
N ALA A 13 12.83 -2.40 -2.00
CA ALA A 13 12.72 -1.65 -3.23
C ALA A 13 13.84 -2.07 -4.19
N PRO A 14 13.61 -2.05 -5.51
CA PRO A 14 14.65 -2.31 -6.51
C PRO A 14 15.88 -1.42 -6.30
N GLU A 15 17.08 -1.94 -6.60
CA GLU A 15 18.32 -1.16 -6.42
C GLU A 15 18.44 0.05 -7.36
N GLN A 16 17.76 0.00 -8.52
CA GLN A 16 17.83 1.09 -9.48
C GLN A 16 17.03 2.30 -9.03
N ILE A 17 17.71 3.37 -8.75
CA ILE A 17 17.13 4.68 -8.45
C ILE A 17 17.10 5.50 -9.74
N ILE A 18 15.95 6.12 -10.03
CA ILE A 18 15.73 7.05 -11.13
C ILE A 18 15.38 8.41 -10.53
N THR A 19 16.22 9.39 -10.77
CA THR A 19 16.05 10.78 -10.32
C THR A 19 15.10 11.57 -11.23
N ASN A 20 14.69 12.75 -10.81
CA ASN A 20 13.92 13.65 -11.67
C ASN A 20 14.75 14.15 -12.86
N GLU A 21 16.07 14.27 -12.70
CA GLU A 21 17.02 14.62 -13.78
C GLU A 21 17.10 13.50 -14.83
N ASP A 22 17.05 12.23 -14.43
CA ASP A 22 17.00 11.10 -15.36
C ASP A 22 15.71 11.12 -16.17
N LEU A 23 14.56 11.41 -15.53
CA LEU A 23 13.28 11.55 -16.22
C LEU A 23 13.30 12.71 -17.22
N ALA A 24 13.97 13.81 -16.91
CA ALA A 24 14.10 14.95 -17.84
C ALA A 24 14.89 14.63 -19.11
N GLN A 25 15.62 13.52 -19.17
CA GLN A 25 16.31 13.05 -20.36
C GLN A 25 15.37 12.29 -21.32
N VAL A 26 14.24 11.77 -20.83
CA VAL A 26 13.33 10.92 -21.60
C VAL A 26 11.95 11.55 -21.81
N MET A 27 11.63 12.65 -21.11
CA MET A 27 10.35 13.37 -21.26
C MET A 27 10.53 14.86 -20.96
N ASP A 28 9.61 15.69 -21.42
CA ASP A 28 9.59 17.15 -21.18
C ASP A 28 9.17 17.48 -19.73
N THR A 29 10.13 17.43 -18.81
CA THR A 29 9.92 17.71 -17.38
C THR A 29 11.19 18.31 -16.74
N SER A 30 11.15 18.61 -15.44
CA SER A 30 12.32 19.04 -14.65
C SER A 30 12.16 18.67 -13.19
N ASP A 31 13.28 18.61 -12.42
CA ASP A 31 13.20 18.40 -10.97
C ASP A 31 12.33 19.47 -10.29
N GLU A 32 12.49 20.74 -10.63
CA GLU A 32 11.69 21.83 -10.08
C GLU A 32 10.19 21.61 -10.32
N TRP A 33 9.82 21.15 -11.54
CA TRP A 33 8.43 20.90 -11.89
C TRP A 33 7.83 19.73 -11.08
N ILE A 34 8.58 18.63 -10.93
CA ILE A 34 8.13 17.44 -10.20
C ILE A 34 8.12 17.70 -8.70
N SER A 35 9.25 18.09 -8.14
CA SER A 35 9.45 18.21 -6.69
C SER A 35 8.55 19.28 -6.07
N SER A 36 8.38 20.42 -6.74
CA SER A 36 7.48 21.49 -6.26
C SER A 36 5.99 21.08 -6.21
N ARG A 37 5.55 20.13 -7.04
CA ARG A 37 4.16 19.68 -7.14
C ARG A 37 3.87 18.45 -6.30
N THR A 38 4.84 17.58 -6.13
CA THR A 38 4.64 16.24 -5.57
C THR A 38 5.45 15.98 -4.31
N GLY A 39 6.58 16.64 -4.14
CA GLY A 39 7.61 16.34 -3.15
C GLY A 39 8.56 15.20 -3.57
N ILE A 40 8.31 14.53 -4.70
CA ILE A 40 9.10 13.39 -5.18
C ILE A 40 10.40 13.89 -5.80
N LYS A 41 11.53 13.29 -5.40
CA LYS A 41 12.86 13.58 -5.94
C LYS A 41 13.41 12.42 -6.76
N GLU A 42 13.12 11.21 -6.32
CA GLU A 42 13.58 9.98 -6.93
C GLU A 42 12.53 8.85 -6.74
N ARG A 43 12.69 7.79 -7.46
CA ARG A 43 11.91 6.56 -7.34
C ARG A 43 12.76 5.35 -7.67
N HIS A 44 12.37 4.21 -7.13
CA HIS A 44 12.95 2.94 -7.49
C HIS A 44 12.19 2.34 -8.67
N ILE A 45 12.92 1.83 -9.66
CA ILE A 45 12.34 1.19 -10.85
C ILE A 45 13.01 -0.17 -11.05
N SER A 46 12.20 -1.22 -11.12
CA SER A 46 12.69 -2.56 -11.38
C SER A 46 13.25 -2.68 -12.81
N LYS A 47 14.37 -3.40 -12.94
CA LYS A 47 14.93 -3.79 -14.25
C LYS A 47 14.43 -5.15 -14.71
N THR A 48 14.33 -6.09 -13.79
CA THR A 48 14.04 -7.50 -14.07
C THR A 48 13.13 -8.14 -13.03
N GLU A 49 13.00 -7.52 -11.87
CA GLU A 49 12.23 -8.06 -10.75
C GLU A 49 10.74 -7.86 -11.00
N SER A 50 9.97 -8.91 -10.85
CA SER A 50 8.52 -8.87 -10.90
C SER A 50 7.92 -8.43 -9.56
N THR A 51 6.64 -8.11 -9.55
CA THR A 51 5.88 -7.84 -8.31
C THR A 51 6.04 -8.98 -7.29
N GLY A 52 6.02 -10.23 -7.77
CA GLY A 52 6.22 -11.40 -6.93
C GLY A 52 7.66 -11.57 -6.43
N ASP A 53 8.68 -11.07 -7.16
CA ASP A 53 10.06 -11.06 -6.67
C ASP A 53 10.22 -10.09 -5.51
N LEU A 54 9.71 -8.85 -5.65
CA LEU A 54 9.74 -7.84 -4.58
C LEU A 54 9.01 -8.35 -3.32
N ALA A 55 7.82 -8.92 -3.49
CA ALA A 55 7.06 -9.49 -2.38
C ALA A 55 7.76 -10.69 -1.73
N THR A 56 8.51 -11.49 -2.51
CA THR A 56 9.27 -12.64 -2.00
C THR A 56 10.40 -12.18 -1.06
N GLU A 57 11.09 -11.10 -1.39
CA GLU A 57 12.15 -10.55 -0.54
C GLU A 57 11.57 -10.02 0.79
N VAL A 58 10.43 -9.33 0.74
CA VAL A 58 9.72 -8.91 1.96
C VAL A 58 9.29 -10.11 2.81
N ALA A 59 8.72 -11.14 2.18
CA ALA A 59 8.31 -12.34 2.89
C ALA A 59 9.47 -13.05 3.59
N ARG A 60 10.64 -13.16 2.92
CA ARG A 60 11.85 -13.74 3.50
C ARG A 60 12.35 -12.95 4.69
N GLN A 61 12.42 -11.62 4.58
CA GLN A 61 12.82 -10.75 5.69
C GLN A 61 11.89 -10.87 6.88
N LEU A 62 10.56 -10.93 6.67
CA LEU A 62 9.57 -11.11 7.75
C LEU A 62 9.75 -12.43 8.49
N ILE A 63 9.96 -13.52 7.75
CA ILE A 63 10.21 -14.86 8.31
C ILE A 63 11.53 -14.88 9.10
N GLU A 64 12.60 -14.31 8.56
CA GLU A 64 13.92 -14.22 9.19
C GLU A 64 13.87 -13.38 10.48
N LYS A 65 13.30 -12.15 10.41
CA LYS A 65 13.14 -11.26 11.57
C LYS A 65 12.31 -11.90 12.69
N ALA A 66 11.32 -12.72 12.33
CA ALA A 66 10.48 -13.44 13.31
C ALA A 66 11.13 -14.72 13.84
N GLY A 67 12.18 -15.23 13.21
CA GLY A 67 12.83 -16.49 13.58
C GLY A 67 11.92 -17.70 13.42
N ILE A 68 11.00 -17.70 12.46
CA ILE A 68 10.01 -18.77 12.21
C ILE A 68 10.33 -19.55 10.94
N SER A 69 9.70 -20.72 10.81
CA SER A 69 9.66 -21.46 9.54
C SER A 69 8.52 -20.96 8.66
N ALA A 70 8.71 -20.94 7.33
CA ALA A 70 7.63 -20.63 6.39
C ALA A 70 6.43 -21.62 6.51
N GLU A 71 6.68 -22.85 6.95
CA GLU A 71 5.66 -23.87 7.23
C GLU A 71 4.73 -23.54 8.42
N GLU A 72 5.06 -22.50 9.21
CA GLU A 72 4.20 -22.03 10.30
C GLU A 72 3.15 -21.00 9.84
N LEU A 73 3.25 -20.54 8.60
CA LEU A 73 2.28 -19.60 8.03
C LEU A 73 0.99 -20.32 7.65
N ASP A 74 -0.13 -19.74 8.04
CA ASP A 74 -1.48 -20.19 7.67
C ASP A 74 -1.97 -19.52 6.38
N PHE A 75 -1.56 -18.26 6.12
CA PHE A 75 -1.99 -17.52 4.94
C PHE A 75 -0.98 -16.48 4.46
N ILE A 76 -1.10 -16.14 3.17
CA ILE A 76 -0.38 -15.04 2.53
C ILE A 76 -1.37 -14.23 1.69
N ILE A 77 -1.52 -12.94 1.99
CA ILE A 77 -2.31 -12.01 1.19
C ILE A 77 -1.38 -10.97 0.58
N ILE A 78 -1.41 -10.85 -0.75
CA ILE A 78 -0.69 -9.79 -1.45
C ILE A 78 -1.68 -8.77 -1.98
N ALA A 79 -1.56 -7.54 -1.51
CA ALA A 79 -2.27 -6.40 -2.06
C ALA A 79 -1.50 -5.88 -3.27
N THR A 80 -2.09 -6.01 -4.46
CA THR A 80 -1.47 -5.55 -5.70
C THR A 80 -2.51 -5.24 -6.78
N MET A 81 -2.23 -4.22 -7.59
CA MET A 81 -2.92 -3.92 -8.84
C MET A 81 -2.03 -4.20 -10.06
N THR A 82 -0.76 -4.54 -9.82
CA THR A 82 0.23 -4.88 -10.84
C THR A 82 0.73 -6.32 -10.68
N PRO A 83 -0.15 -7.34 -10.67
CA PRO A 83 0.25 -8.73 -10.47
C PRO A 83 1.19 -9.21 -11.58
N ASP A 84 1.93 -10.30 -11.32
CA ASP A 84 2.77 -10.94 -12.33
C ASP A 84 1.93 -11.53 -13.47
N SER A 85 0.75 -12.03 -13.12
CA SER A 85 -0.26 -12.58 -14.04
C SER A 85 -1.61 -12.64 -13.32
N MET A 86 -2.69 -12.72 -14.10
CA MET A 86 -4.03 -12.95 -13.53
C MET A 86 -4.16 -14.34 -12.90
N MET A 87 -3.41 -15.32 -13.39
CA MET A 87 -3.38 -16.71 -12.91
C MET A 87 -2.05 -17.39 -13.32
N PRO A 88 -1.29 -17.99 -12.36
CA PRO A 88 -1.54 -18.02 -10.92
C PRO A 88 -1.37 -16.64 -10.27
N SER A 89 -1.98 -16.44 -9.08
CA SER A 89 -1.84 -15.20 -8.33
C SER A 89 -0.38 -14.95 -7.91
N THR A 90 -0.02 -13.68 -7.71
CA THR A 90 1.30 -13.29 -7.19
C THR A 90 1.56 -13.95 -5.82
N ALA A 91 0.57 -13.97 -4.94
CA ALA A 91 0.67 -14.61 -3.63
C ALA A 91 0.96 -16.11 -3.71
N ALA A 92 0.35 -16.84 -4.67
CA ALA A 92 0.64 -18.27 -4.87
C ALA A 92 2.08 -18.50 -5.36
N ARG A 93 2.63 -17.60 -6.19
CA ARG A 93 4.03 -17.63 -6.61
C ARG A 93 4.97 -17.39 -5.43
N VAL A 94 4.67 -16.40 -4.59
CA VAL A 94 5.45 -16.09 -3.38
C VAL A 94 5.41 -17.29 -2.42
N GLN A 95 4.24 -17.84 -2.17
CA GLN A 95 4.03 -19.02 -1.33
C GLN A 95 4.97 -20.18 -1.74
N ALA A 96 5.04 -20.48 -3.04
CA ALA A 96 5.92 -21.51 -3.58
C ALA A 96 7.41 -21.15 -3.40
N LYS A 97 7.80 -19.88 -3.70
CA LYS A 97 9.21 -19.43 -3.61
C LYS A 97 9.78 -19.43 -2.19
N ILE A 98 8.95 -19.22 -1.17
CA ILE A 98 9.38 -19.26 0.23
C ILE A 98 9.16 -20.61 0.91
N GLY A 99 8.55 -21.59 0.22
CA GLY A 99 8.29 -22.92 0.76
C GLY A 99 7.17 -22.98 1.81
N ALA A 100 6.23 -22.06 1.80
CA ALA A 100 5.11 -22.01 2.76
C ALA A 100 3.95 -22.93 2.33
N HIS A 101 4.21 -24.24 2.20
CA HIS A 101 3.28 -25.20 1.59
C HIS A 101 1.96 -25.38 2.32
N LYS A 102 1.88 -25.00 3.62
CA LYS A 102 0.65 -25.07 4.42
C LYS A 102 -0.22 -23.83 4.30
N ALA A 103 0.37 -22.71 3.89
CA ALA A 103 -0.35 -21.46 3.78
C ALA A 103 -1.27 -21.46 2.56
N PHE A 104 -2.51 -21.00 2.68
CA PHE A 104 -3.26 -20.59 1.51
C PHE A 104 -2.82 -19.18 1.08
N ALA A 105 -2.94 -18.87 -0.22
CA ALA A 105 -2.42 -17.63 -0.76
C ALA A 105 -3.32 -17.06 -1.86
N TYR A 106 -3.57 -15.75 -1.83
CA TYR A 106 -4.32 -15.05 -2.87
C TYR A 106 -3.95 -13.56 -2.93
N ASP A 107 -4.21 -12.94 -4.08
CA ASP A 107 -4.06 -11.50 -4.28
C ASP A 107 -5.37 -10.78 -3.93
N LEU A 108 -5.25 -9.57 -3.37
CA LEU A 108 -6.35 -8.66 -3.12
C LEU A 108 -6.11 -7.36 -3.89
N THR A 109 -7.12 -6.94 -4.66
CA THR A 109 -7.06 -5.71 -5.44
C THR A 109 -8.02 -4.66 -4.88
N ALA A 110 -7.46 -3.57 -4.36
CA ALA A 110 -8.17 -2.35 -3.94
C ALA A 110 -7.26 -1.12 -4.14
N ALA A 111 -6.48 -1.15 -5.23
CA ALA A 111 -5.52 -0.11 -5.61
C ALA A 111 -4.64 0.36 -4.42
N CYS A 112 -4.40 1.67 -4.30
CA CYS A 112 -3.53 2.21 -3.25
C CYS A 112 -4.07 2.01 -1.81
N SER A 113 -5.33 1.62 -1.63
CA SER A 113 -5.88 1.22 -0.32
C SER A 113 -5.72 -0.27 -0.03
N GLY A 114 -5.18 -1.04 -1.00
CA GLY A 114 -5.14 -2.51 -0.96
C GLY A 114 -4.50 -3.08 0.29
N PHE A 115 -3.39 -2.50 0.76
CA PHE A 115 -2.76 -2.98 1.99
C PHE A 115 -3.66 -2.85 3.22
N VAL A 116 -4.40 -1.74 3.37
CA VAL A 116 -5.32 -1.52 4.50
C VAL A 116 -6.48 -2.51 4.44
N PHE A 117 -7.03 -2.78 3.24
CA PHE A 117 -8.07 -3.78 3.04
C PHE A 117 -7.56 -5.20 3.33
N ALA A 118 -6.36 -5.55 2.87
CA ALA A 118 -5.74 -6.84 3.13
C ALA A 118 -5.45 -7.05 4.62
N LEU A 119 -4.96 -5.99 5.30
CA LEU A 119 -4.67 -6.03 6.73
C LEU A 119 -5.94 -6.22 7.56
N SER A 120 -7.02 -5.51 7.22
CA SER A 120 -8.34 -5.70 7.83
C SER A 120 -8.88 -7.12 7.61
N THR A 121 -8.74 -7.66 6.40
CA THR A 121 -9.17 -9.03 6.09
C THR A 121 -8.39 -10.07 6.90
N ALA A 122 -7.06 -9.92 6.96
CA ALA A 122 -6.18 -10.81 7.70
C ALA A 122 -6.44 -10.79 9.22
N GLU A 123 -6.77 -9.61 9.77
CA GLU A 123 -7.19 -9.48 11.16
C GLU A 123 -8.41 -10.37 11.45
N LYS A 124 -9.42 -10.39 10.53
CA LYS A 124 -10.62 -11.23 10.71
C LYS A 124 -10.30 -12.72 10.67
N PHE A 125 -9.33 -13.15 9.85
CA PHE A 125 -8.89 -14.54 9.84
C PHE A 125 -8.33 -14.97 11.19
N ILE A 126 -7.49 -14.15 11.82
CA ILE A 126 -6.91 -14.46 13.14
C ILE A 126 -7.99 -14.33 14.22
N SER A 127 -8.79 -13.28 14.21
CA SER A 127 -9.84 -13.05 15.20
C SER A 127 -10.94 -14.12 15.19
N SER A 128 -11.14 -14.81 14.05
CA SER A 128 -12.04 -15.98 13.99
C SER A 128 -11.56 -17.15 14.84
N GLY A 129 -10.27 -17.17 15.22
CA GLY A 129 -9.63 -18.26 15.93
C GLY A 129 -9.23 -19.46 15.06
N THR A 130 -9.50 -19.38 13.73
CA THR A 130 -9.15 -20.46 12.78
C THR A 130 -7.68 -20.44 12.40
N TYR A 131 -7.13 -19.25 12.20
CA TYR A 131 -5.75 -19.02 11.77
C TYR A 131 -4.98 -18.24 12.83
N ARG A 132 -3.69 -18.41 12.88
CA ARG A 132 -2.84 -17.84 13.94
C ARG A 132 -1.72 -16.95 13.43
N LYS A 133 -1.27 -17.14 12.18
CA LYS A 133 -0.06 -16.50 11.65
C LYS A 133 -0.17 -16.31 10.14
N GLY A 134 0.11 -15.12 9.64
CA GLY A 134 0.10 -14.87 8.21
C GLY A 134 0.79 -13.60 7.77
N LEU A 135 1.13 -13.55 6.49
CA LEU A 135 1.77 -12.41 5.85
C LEU A 135 0.73 -11.54 5.14
N VAL A 136 0.86 -10.22 5.29
CA VAL A 136 0.14 -9.22 4.50
C VAL A 136 1.18 -8.32 3.86
N ILE A 137 1.25 -8.32 2.53
CA ILE A 137 2.27 -7.60 1.77
C ILE A 137 1.58 -6.73 0.72
N GLY A 138 1.93 -5.45 0.66
CA GLY A 138 1.65 -4.59 -0.49
C GLY A 138 2.87 -4.64 -1.42
N SER A 139 2.67 -4.99 -2.69
CA SER A 139 3.78 -5.10 -3.65
C SER A 139 3.35 -4.64 -5.03
N GLU A 140 4.15 -3.76 -5.62
CA GLU A 140 3.83 -3.17 -6.92
C GLU A 140 5.06 -2.96 -7.79
N THR A 141 4.92 -3.27 -9.06
CA THR A 141 5.78 -2.78 -10.14
C THR A 141 4.97 -1.78 -10.97
N MET A 142 4.81 -0.56 -10.44
CA MET A 142 4.00 0.48 -11.08
C MET A 142 4.57 0.91 -12.43
N SER A 143 5.88 0.82 -12.58
CA SER A 143 6.61 1.21 -13.80
C SER A 143 6.08 0.53 -15.07
N LYS A 144 5.55 -0.70 -14.98
CA LYS A 144 4.98 -1.43 -16.11
C LYS A 144 3.57 -0.96 -16.52
N SER A 145 2.91 -0.19 -15.66
CA SER A 145 1.55 0.32 -15.88
C SER A 145 1.51 1.71 -16.52
N LEU A 146 2.67 2.35 -16.69
CA LEU A 146 2.77 3.75 -17.08
C LEU A 146 2.94 3.92 -18.59
N ASP A 147 2.24 4.89 -19.14
CA ASP A 147 2.61 5.48 -20.43
C ASP A 147 3.77 6.47 -20.21
N TRP A 148 4.97 6.08 -20.55
CA TRP A 148 6.17 6.90 -20.38
C TRP A 148 6.21 8.15 -21.29
N SER A 149 5.25 8.30 -22.19
CA SER A 149 5.02 9.55 -22.95
C SER A 149 4.11 10.54 -22.20
N ASP A 150 3.34 10.08 -21.19
CA ASP A 150 2.49 10.93 -20.35
C ASP A 150 3.19 11.34 -19.04
N ARG A 151 3.79 12.52 -19.06
CA ARG A 151 4.43 13.06 -17.84
C ARG A 151 3.48 13.33 -16.68
N SER A 152 2.17 13.36 -16.90
CA SER A 152 1.19 13.64 -15.82
C SER A 152 1.08 12.47 -14.83
N THR A 153 1.39 11.26 -15.28
CA THR A 153 1.38 10.03 -14.49
C THR A 153 2.77 9.44 -14.29
N ALA A 154 3.61 9.37 -15.32
CA ALA A 154 4.89 8.69 -15.31
C ALA A 154 5.89 9.23 -14.26
N VAL A 155 5.82 10.52 -13.94
CA VAL A 155 6.71 11.15 -12.94
C VAL A 155 6.35 10.83 -11.48
N LEU A 156 5.18 10.20 -11.24
CA LEU A 156 4.65 10.03 -9.88
C LEU A 156 5.04 8.71 -9.23
N PHE A 157 5.09 7.64 -10.01
CA PHE A 157 5.08 6.29 -9.49
C PHE A 157 6.48 5.68 -9.40
N GLY A 158 6.62 4.72 -8.48
CA GLY A 158 7.79 3.88 -8.31
C GLY A 158 7.40 2.46 -7.93
N ASP A 159 8.38 1.57 -7.92
CA ASP A 159 8.24 0.15 -7.63
C ASP A 159 8.71 -0.14 -6.21
N GLY A 160 8.09 -1.10 -5.55
CA GLY A 160 8.48 -1.52 -4.21
C GLY A 160 7.48 -2.48 -3.57
N ALA A 161 7.89 -3.04 -2.47
CA ALA A 161 7.09 -3.91 -1.63
C ALA A 161 7.32 -3.60 -0.14
N GLY A 162 6.28 -3.74 0.65
CA GLY A 162 6.39 -3.69 2.10
C GLY A 162 5.32 -4.58 2.72
N GLY A 163 5.54 -5.06 3.93
CA GLY A 163 4.60 -5.97 4.53
C GLY A 163 4.78 -6.15 6.01
N VAL A 164 3.84 -6.90 6.58
CA VAL A 164 3.80 -7.24 8.00
C VAL A 164 3.57 -8.73 8.19
N LEU A 165 4.10 -9.25 9.29
CA LEU A 165 3.68 -10.52 9.87
C LEU A 165 2.59 -10.24 10.91
N LEU A 166 1.43 -10.86 10.74
CA LEU A 166 0.38 -10.90 11.75
C LEU A 166 0.46 -12.20 12.56
N GLU A 167 0.30 -12.07 13.85
CA GLU A 167 0.22 -13.21 14.77
C GLU A 167 -0.96 -13.08 15.73
N ALA A 168 -1.46 -14.22 16.21
CA ALA A 168 -2.48 -14.27 17.24
C ALA A 168 -1.96 -13.68 18.55
N SER A 169 -2.80 -12.92 19.23
CA SER A 169 -2.54 -12.26 20.52
C SER A 169 -3.73 -12.44 21.47
N ASP A 170 -3.46 -12.40 22.77
CA ASP A 170 -4.51 -12.35 23.80
C ASP A 170 -5.01 -10.91 24.06
N GLN A 171 -4.32 -9.91 23.51
CA GLN A 171 -4.66 -8.49 23.66
C GLN A 171 -5.19 -7.93 22.36
N LYS A 172 -6.14 -6.99 22.45
CA LYS A 172 -6.74 -6.31 21.31
C LYS A 172 -5.81 -5.20 20.82
N HIS A 173 -5.26 -5.37 19.62
CA HIS A 173 -4.39 -4.39 18.97
C HIS A 173 -5.10 -3.59 17.86
N PHE A 174 -6.08 -4.16 17.19
CA PHE A 174 -6.90 -3.45 16.19
C PHE A 174 -8.08 -2.79 16.89
N LEU A 175 -8.05 -1.47 17.04
CA LEU A 175 -8.99 -0.71 17.88
C LEU A 175 -10.27 -0.38 17.12
N VAL A 176 -10.15 0.10 15.88
CA VAL A 176 -11.26 0.50 15.03
C VAL A 176 -10.86 0.41 13.56
N GLU A 177 -11.84 0.19 12.70
CA GLU A 177 -11.68 0.19 11.24
C GLU A 177 -12.83 0.89 10.53
N SER A 178 -12.54 1.38 9.33
CA SER A 178 -13.52 1.89 8.37
C SER A 178 -13.03 1.59 6.96
N LEU A 179 -13.76 0.78 6.22
CA LEU A 179 -13.50 0.48 4.81
C LEU A 179 -14.65 1.02 3.97
N ASN A 180 -14.35 1.67 2.86
CA ASN A 180 -15.33 2.36 2.04
C ASN A 180 -15.00 2.22 0.55
N SER A 181 -16.02 2.35 -0.30
CA SER A 181 -15.88 2.43 -1.75
C SER A 181 -16.95 3.30 -2.39
N ASP A 182 -16.61 3.90 -3.55
CA ASP A 182 -17.52 4.63 -4.41
C ASP A 182 -17.23 4.34 -5.88
N GLY A 183 -17.83 3.29 -6.39
CA GLY A 183 -17.66 2.86 -7.79
C GLY A 183 -18.21 3.85 -8.81
N SER A 184 -19.09 4.79 -8.42
CA SER A 184 -19.64 5.77 -9.34
C SER A 184 -18.61 6.79 -9.86
N ARG A 185 -17.46 6.91 -9.19
CA ARG A 185 -16.34 7.77 -9.55
C ARG A 185 -15.11 7.02 -10.03
N GLY A 186 -15.25 5.72 -10.36
CA GLY A 186 -14.13 4.85 -10.75
C GLY A 186 -13.33 5.35 -11.93
N GLU A 187 -13.99 5.99 -12.89
CA GLU A 187 -13.37 6.51 -14.12
C GLU A 187 -12.29 7.58 -13.90
N CYS A 188 -12.19 8.17 -12.70
CA CYS A 188 -11.14 9.17 -12.45
C CYS A 188 -9.75 8.56 -12.22
N LEU A 189 -9.65 7.24 -12.05
CA LEU A 189 -8.38 6.52 -11.91
C LEU A 189 -8.56 5.07 -12.36
N THR A 190 -8.10 4.77 -13.57
CA THR A 190 -8.27 3.47 -14.23
C THR A 190 -6.92 2.86 -14.60
N TYR A 191 -6.88 1.53 -14.67
CA TYR A 191 -5.72 0.77 -15.14
C TYR A 191 -6.13 -0.63 -15.59
N GLY A 192 -5.55 -1.09 -16.71
CA GLY A 192 -5.60 -2.49 -17.13
C GLY A 192 -6.99 -2.95 -17.54
N GLN A 193 -7.75 -2.12 -18.25
CA GLN A 193 -9.04 -2.53 -18.82
C GLN A 193 -8.83 -3.62 -19.86
N THR A 194 -9.44 -4.77 -19.63
CA THR A 194 -9.43 -5.91 -20.56
C THR A 194 -10.70 -5.90 -21.37
N GLY A 195 -10.60 -5.71 -22.69
CA GLY A 195 -11.73 -5.85 -23.61
C GLY A 195 -12.22 -7.30 -23.71
N LEU A 196 -13.41 -7.46 -24.25
CA LEU A 196 -13.93 -8.79 -24.62
C LEU A 196 -13.23 -9.26 -25.90
N ILE A 197 -12.35 -10.26 -25.79
CA ILE A 197 -11.64 -10.87 -26.92
C ILE A 197 -12.26 -12.25 -27.20
N SER A 198 -13.20 -12.30 -28.12
CA SER A 198 -13.90 -13.52 -28.49
C SER A 198 -14.39 -13.41 -29.95
N PRO A 199 -14.50 -14.50 -30.73
CA PRO A 199 -15.10 -14.45 -32.06
C PRO A 199 -16.59 -14.05 -32.03
N PHE A 200 -17.20 -13.98 -30.86
CA PHE A 200 -18.63 -13.65 -30.65
C PHE A 200 -18.84 -12.26 -30.05
N SER A 201 -17.77 -11.49 -29.79
CA SER A 201 -17.84 -10.13 -29.22
C SER A 201 -17.38 -9.07 -30.25
N ILE A 202 -17.84 -7.83 -30.07
CA ILE A 202 -17.22 -6.68 -30.71
C ILE A 202 -15.87 -6.50 -30.04
N GLN A 203 -14.77 -6.54 -30.81
CA GLN A 203 -13.43 -6.37 -30.27
C GLN A 203 -13.21 -4.92 -29.88
N GLU A 204 -12.84 -4.70 -28.62
CA GLU A 204 -12.35 -3.42 -28.12
C GLU A 204 -10.85 -3.56 -27.83
N GLU A 205 -10.06 -2.57 -28.20
CA GLU A 205 -8.65 -2.57 -27.84
C GLU A 205 -8.50 -2.39 -26.33
N PRO A 206 -7.65 -3.22 -25.68
CA PRO A 206 -7.44 -3.09 -24.24
C PRO A 206 -6.73 -1.78 -23.90
N ASP A 207 -7.20 -1.09 -22.88
CA ASP A 207 -6.50 0.07 -22.33
C ASP A 207 -5.57 -0.41 -21.21
N VAL A 208 -4.29 -0.53 -21.53
CA VAL A 208 -3.29 -1.16 -20.65
C VAL A 208 -2.58 -0.18 -19.71
N PHE A 209 -2.72 1.13 -19.95
CA PHE A 209 -2.02 2.14 -19.17
C PHE A 209 -2.88 2.71 -18.03
N LEU A 210 -2.19 3.16 -17.00
CA LEU A 210 -2.81 3.89 -15.91
C LEU A 210 -3.19 5.30 -16.37
N LYS A 211 -4.46 5.66 -16.18
CA LYS A 211 -5.01 7.00 -16.46
C LYS A 211 -5.57 7.62 -15.19
N MET A 212 -5.31 8.90 -15.00
CA MET A 212 -5.69 9.60 -13.76
C MET A 212 -6.17 11.03 -14.05
N ASP A 213 -7.36 11.36 -13.55
CA ASP A 213 -7.74 12.75 -13.30
C ASP A 213 -7.15 13.18 -11.94
N GLY A 214 -5.95 13.74 -11.99
CA GLY A 214 -5.23 14.14 -10.77
C GLY A 214 -5.99 15.16 -9.91
N ARG A 215 -6.86 16.00 -10.51
CA ARG A 215 -7.68 16.96 -9.76
C ARG A 215 -8.81 16.27 -8.99
N ALA A 216 -9.52 15.35 -9.65
CA ALA A 216 -10.59 14.59 -9.01
C ALA A 216 -10.05 13.73 -7.86
N VAL A 217 -8.91 13.05 -8.08
CA VAL A 217 -8.23 12.23 -7.05
C VAL A 217 -7.76 13.10 -5.88
N PHE A 218 -7.18 14.26 -6.15
CA PHE A 218 -6.77 15.21 -5.11
C PHE A 218 -7.95 15.69 -4.27
N ASP A 219 -9.04 16.14 -4.92
CA ASP A 219 -10.25 16.60 -4.23
C ASP A 219 -10.90 15.50 -3.38
N PHE A 220 -10.93 14.27 -3.90
CA PHE A 220 -11.38 13.08 -3.16
C PHE A 220 -10.55 12.87 -1.88
N ALA A 221 -9.23 12.86 -1.99
CA ALA A 221 -8.34 12.64 -0.86
C ALA A 221 -8.58 13.68 0.25
N ILE A 222 -8.58 14.96 -0.10
CA ILE A 222 -8.68 16.04 0.90
C ILE A 222 -10.10 16.30 1.42
N ARG A 223 -11.15 15.76 0.79
CA ARG A 223 -12.55 15.92 1.24
C ARG A 223 -13.08 14.65 1.88
N ASP A 224 -13.19 13.60 1.09
CA ASP A 224 -13.90 12.38 1.50
C ASP A 224 -13.04 11.54 2.44
N VAL A 225 -11.76 11.32 2.08
CA VAL A 225 -10.84 10.53 2.91
C VAL A 225 -10.55 11.25 4.23
N ALA A 226 -10.23 12.54 4.21
CA ALA A 226 -9.98 13.30 5.43
C ALA A 226 -11.20 13.31 6.37
N LYS A 227 -12.42 13.42 5.81
CA LYS A 227 -13.67 13.30 6.57
C LYS A 227 -13.83 11.92 7.18
N SER A 228 -13.57 10.87 6.39
CA SER A 228 -13.65 9.48 6.84
C SER A 228 -12.67 9.20 7.98
N ILE A 229 -11.43 9.69 7.88
CA ILE A 229 -10.43 9.56 8.95
C ILE A 229 -10.94 10.21 10.24
N LYS A 230 -11.44 11.44 10.19
CA LYS A 230 -12.03 12.10 11.38
C LYS A 230 -13.13 11.27 12.01
N GLN A 231 -14.07 10.80 11.20
CA GLN A 231 -15.18 9.97 11.68
C GLN A 231 -14.69 8.64 12.28
N THR A 232 -13.60 8.08 11.76
CA THR A 232 -13.01 6.86 12.31
C THR A 232 -12.35 7.14 13.66
N ILE A 233 -11.64 8.26 13.80
CA ILE A 233 -11.08 8.70 15.09
C ILE A 233 -12.20 8.95 16.11
N GLU A 234 -13.28 9.65 15.73
CA GLU A 234 -14.43 9.92 16.60
C GLU A 234 -15.14 8.66 17.09
N LYS A 235 -15.13 7.58 16.30
CA LYS A 235 -15.68 6.26 16.65
C LYS A 235 -14.73 5.39 17.47
N SER A 236 -13.45 5.77 17.54
CA SER A 236 -12.43 5.01 18.24
C SER A 236 -12.53 5.21 19.75
N PRO A 237 -11.98 4.29 20.56
CA PRO A 237 -11.91 4.46 22.00
C PRO A 237 -10.86 5.49 22.44
N ILE A 238 -10.11 6.09 21.50
CA ILE A 238 -9.02 7.05 21.76
C ILE A 238 -9.28 8.37 21.03
N SER A 239 -8.71 9.45 21.54
CA SER A 239 -8.73 10.77 20.91
C SER A 239 -7.64 10.94 19.85
N ALA A 240 -7.75 11.97 19.03
CA ALA A 240 -6.72 12.30 18.03
C ALA A 240 -5.36 12.64 18.65
N ASP A 241 -5.34 13.21 19.86
CA ASP A 241 -4.11 13.57 20.56
C ASP A 241 -3.33 12.34 21.04
N GLU A 242 -4.04 11.23 21.32
CA GLU A 242 -3.42 9.97 21.71
C GLU A 242 -2.82 9.17 20.55
N LEU A 243 -3.05 9.58 19.30
CA LEU A 243 -2.38 9.00 18.16
C LEU A 243 -0.92 9.48 18.11
N ASP A 244 0.02 8.55 18.08
CA ASP A 244 1.44 8.86 17.94
C ASP A 244 1.76 9.28 16.50
N TYR A 245 1.36 8.44 15.52
CA TYR A 245 1.58 8.71 14.10
C TYR A 245 0.38 8.33 13.24
N LEU A 246 0.25 9.02 12.09
CA LEU A 246 -0.70 8.73 11.03
C LEU A 246 0.07 8.37 9.76
N LEU A 247 0.11 7.10 9.39
CA LEU A 247 0.75 6.61 8.18
C LEU A 247 -0.29 6.59 7.05
N LEU A 248 -0.26 7.62 6.23
CA LEU A 248 -1.17 7.77 5.10
C LEU A 248 -0.49 7.30 3.81
N HIS A 249 -1.29 6.89 2.85
CA HIS A 249 -0.82 6.61 1.49
C HIS A 249 0.07 7.73 0.94
N GLN A 250 1.23 7.38 0.38
CA GLN A 250 2.29 8.29 -0.03
C GLN A 250 2.13 8.72 -1.51
N ALA A 251 1.04 9.46 -1.80
CA ALA A 251 0.74 9.90 -3.17
C ALA A 251 1.39 11.23 -3.54
N ASN A 252 1.33 12.21 -2.62
CA ASN A 252 1.75 13.57 -2.87
C ASN A 252 1.87 14.34 -1.55
N ILE A 253 2.98 15.07 -1.35
CA ILE A 253 3.24 15.82 -0.10
C ILE A 253 2.16 16.86 0.19
N ARG A 254 1.62 17.53 -0.85
CA ARG A 254 0.56 18.52 -0.70
C ARG A 254 -0.75 17.93 -0.20
N ILE A 255 -1.02 16.65 -0.50
CA ILE A 255 -2.17 15.93 0.05
C ILE A 255 -1.97 15.76 1.55
N LEU A 256 -0.80 15.26 1.99
CA LEU A 256 -0.50 15.06 3.42
C LEU A 256 -0.63 16.37 4.20
N ASP A 257 -0.08 17.47 3.69
CA ASP A 257 -0.15 18.80 4.33
C ASP A 257 -1.59 19.32 4.48
N LYS A 258 -2.43 19.07 3.48
CA LYS A 258 -3.84 19.45 3.55
C LYS A 258 -4.65 18.52 4.44
N MET A 259 -4.34 17.21 4.43
CA MET A 259 -5.02 16.24 5.28
C MET A 259 -4.73 16.48 6.76
N ALA A 260 -3.47 16.74 7.14
CA ALA A 260 -3.11 17.09 8.52
C ALA A 260 -3.95 18.24 9.06
N ARG A 261 -4.04 19.34 8.29
CA ARG A 261 -4.88 20.50 8.63
C ARG A 261 -6.37 20.17 8.72
N LYS A 262 -6.89 19.33 7.82
CA LYS A 262 -8.31 18.97 7.81
C LYS A 262 -8.69 17.99 8.90
N ILE A 263 -7.81 17.06 9.22
CA ILE A 263 -7.99 16.11 10.32
C ILE A 263 -7.86 16.86 11.66
N GLY A 264 -7.00 17.89 11.71
CA GLY A 264 -6.75 18.69 12.91
C GLY A 264 -5.64 18.10 13.76
N VAL A 265 -4.61 17.51 13.14
CA VAL A 265 -3.44 16.94 13.81
C VAL A 265 -2.17 17.68 13.37
N ASP A 266 -1.14 17.60 14.19
CA ASP A 266 0.17 18.15 13.84
C ASP A 266 0.73 17.44 12.60
N ARG A 267 1.34 18.20 11.69
CA ARG A 267 1.96 17.68 10.47
C ARG A 267 3.10 16.70 10.78
N ASP A 268 3.80 16.89 11.88
CA ASP A 268 4.92 16.06 12.31
C ASP A 268 4.47 14.64 12.72
N LYS A 269 3.18 14.44 13.00
CA LYS A 269 2.61 13.10 13.21
C LYS A 269 2.38 12.32 11.89
N LEU A 270 2.56 12.96 10.73
CA LEU A 270 2.43 12.34 9.41
C LEU A 270 3.82 12.17 8.76
N PRO A 271 4.57 11.12 9.06
CA PRO A 271 5.82 10.85 8.38
C PRO A 271 5.61 10.67 6.87
N ALA A 272 6.65 10.93 6.09
CA ALA A 272 6.60 10.86 4.63
C ALA A 272 7.92 10.36 4.06
N ASN A 273 7.83 9.47 3.07
CA ASN A 273 8.99 8.92 2.36
C ASN A 273 8.86 8.93 0.84
N MET A 274 7.77 9.49 0.31
CA MET A 274 7.54 9.57 -1.14
C MET A 274 8.65 10.29 -1.90
N MET A 275 9.44 11.13 -1.22
CA MET A 275 10.58 11.79 -1.85
C MET A 275 11.64 10.81 -2.33
N LYS A 276 11.74 9.63 -1.73
CA LYS A 276 12.69 8.54 -2.07
C LYS A 276 12.07 7.50 -3.00
N TYR A 277 10.80 7.16 -2.79
CA TYR A 277 10.15 6.01 -3.44
C TYR A 277 9.14 6.39 -4.52
N GLY A 278 8.73 7.66 -4.59
CA GLY A 278 7.55 8.03 -5.36
C GLY A 278 6.28 7.42 -4.76
N ASN A 279 5.25 7.28 -5.58
CA ASN A 279 4.01 6.60 -5.22
C ASN A 279 4.13 5.11 -5.57
N THR A 280 4.27 4.26 -4.57
CA THR A 280 4.32 2.79 -4.71
C THR A 280 2.97 2.12 -4.49
N SER A 281 1.85 2.83 -4.70
CA SER A 281 0.48 2.31 -4.59
C SER A 281 0.22 1.56 -3.27
N ALA A 282 -0.19 0.27 -3.31
CA ALA A 282 -0.48 -0.53 -2.12
C ALA A 282 0.76 -0.76 -1.22
N ALA A 283 1.96 -0.67 -1.75
CA ALA A 283 3.19 -0.84 -0.98
C ALA A 283 3.58 0.38 -0.14
N SER A 284 3.01 1.56 -0.40
CA SER A 284 3.46 2.82 0.19
C SER A 284 3.34 2.87 1.71
N ILE A 285 2.23 2.42 2.28
CA ILE A 285 2.02 2.41 3.72
C ILE A 285 2.94 1.40 4.43
N PRO A 286 3.04 0.13 4.00
CA PRO A 286 3.91 -0.82 4.68
C PRO A 286 5.40 -0.53 4.50
N ILE A 287 5.84 0.09 3.39
CA ILE A 287 7.22 0.59 3.26
C ILE A 287 7.48 1.68 4.31
N LEU A 288 6.57 2.67 4.40
CA LEU A 288 6.68 3.74 5.39
C LEU A 288 6.68 3.21 6.82
N LEU A 289 5.80 2.25 7.14
CA LEU A 289 5.75 1.61 8.45
C LEU A 289 7.08 0.92 8.79
N SER A 290 7.65 0.17 7.85
CA SER A 290 8.92 -0.52 8.03
C SER A 290 10.07 0.47 8.24
N GLU A 291 10.17 1.54 7.45
CA GLU A 291 11.18 2.59 7.67
C GLU A 291 11.01 3.27 9.04
N CYS A 292 9.79 3.63 9.44
CA CYS A 292 9.56 4.22 10.76
C CYS A 292 10.01 3.31 11.92
N VAL A 293 9.86 1.99 11.76
CA VAL A 293 10.38 1.03 12.75
C VAL A 293 11.92 0.96 12.71
N GLU A 294 12.53 0.91 11.54
CA GLU A 294 13.99 0.87 11.38
C GLU A 294 14.67 2.16 11.87
N GLU A 295 14.03 3.30 11.70
CA GLU A 295 14.49 4.60 12.21
C GLU A 295 14.20 4.80 13.72
N GLY A 296 13.51 3.87 14.37
CA GLY A 296 13.17 3.94 15.79
C GLY A 296 12.08 4.94 16.14
N LEU A 297 11.29 5.39 15.17
CA LEU A 297 10.10 6.23 15.38
C LEU A 297 8.93 5.40 15.90
N ILE A 298 8.80 4.17 15.43
CA ILE A 298 7.74 3.23 15.81
C ILE A 298 8.38 1.98 16.45
N HIS A 299 7.80 1.53 17.56
CA HIS A 299 8.24 0.34 18.28
C HIS A 299 7.14 -0.72 18.26
N LEU A 300 7.51 -1.98 17.97
CA LEU A 300 6.57 -3.11 17.91
C LEU A 300 6.34 -3.74 19.30
N ASP A 301 6.19 -2.92 20.33
CA ASP A 301 6.08 -3.35 21.75
C ASP A 301 4.68 -3.15 22.36
N GLY A 302 3.73 -2.68 21.56
CA GLY A 302 2.35 -2.43 21.99
C GLY A 302 2.15 -1.06 22.67
N SER A 303 3.13 -0.18 22.66
CA SER A 303 3.06 1.11 23.38
C SER A 303 2.42 2.23 22.57
N GLN A 304 2.52 2.18 21.24
CA GLN A 304 2.11 3.28 20.36
C GLN A 304 0.79 2.99 19.64
N LYS A 305 0.06 4.06 19.37
CA LYS A 305 -1.23 4.05 18.65
C LYS A 305 -1.05 4.69 17.30
N ILE A 306 -1.19 3.89 16.26
CA ILE A 306 -0.91 4.28 14.87
C ILE A 306 -2.20 4.23 14.05
N LEU A 307 -2.43 5.28 13.27
CA LEU A 307 -3.49 5.28 12.26
C LEU A 307 -2.87 4.97 10.89
N LEU A 308 -3.40 3.95 10.21
CA LEU A 308 -3.06 3.58 8.84
C LEU A 308 -4.22 3.98 7.93
N SER A 309 -3.97 4.74 6.86
CA SER A 309 -5.04 5.08 5.92
C SER A 309 -4.58 5.05 4.46
N GLY A 310 -5.21 4.16 3.68
CA GLY A 310 -5.03 4.01 2.24
C GLY A 310 -6.21 4.55 1.46
N PHE A 311 -5.95 5.09 0.27
CA PHE A 311 -6.98 5.60 -0.63
C PHE A 311 -6.48 5.61 -2.08
N GLY A 312 -7.37 5.35 -3.03
CA GLY A 312 -7.01 5.28 -4.45
C GLY A 312 -8.15 4.89 -5.36
N GLY A 313 -7.76 4.28 -6.48
CA GLY A 313 -8.70 3.82 -7.52
C GLY A 313 -9.80 2.92 -6.98
N GLY A 314 -10.97 2.99 -7.68
CA GLY A 314 -12.15 2.29 -7.30
C GLY A 314 -13.43 3.19 -7.27
N LEU A 315 -13.58 4.35 -6.64
CA LEU A 315 -12.67 4.79 -5.57
C LEU A 315 -12.78 3.88 -4.35
N THR A 316 -11.67 3.63 -3.71
CA THR A 316 -11.63 2.89 -2.44
C THR A 316 -10.80 3.64 -1.40
N TRP A 317 -11.19 3.56 -0.14
CA TRP A 317 -10.41 4.11 0.97
C TRP A 317 -10.70 3.36 2.26
N GLY A 318 -9.68 3.24 3.08
CA GLY A 318 -9.77 2.55 4.36
C GLY A 318 -8.90 3.18 5.42
N THR A 319 -9.33 3.08 6.66
CA THR A 319 -8.60 3.56 7.84
C THR A 319 -8.66 2.50 8.93
N LEU A 320 -7.50 2.20 9.50
CA LEU A 320 -7.34 1.35 10.68
C LEU A 320 -6.66 2.16 11.78
N ILE A 321 -7.05 1.98 13.03
CA ILE A 321 -6.28 2.42 14.19
C ILE A 321 -5.82 1.17 14.93
N VAL A 322 -4.52 1.06 15.10
CA VAL A 322 -3.88 -0.09 15.72
C VAL A 322 -2.97 0.33 16.87
N THR A 323 -2.84 -0.52 17.87
CA THR A 323 -1.76 -0.47 18.85
C THR A 323 -0.63 -1.36 18.34
N ILE A 324 0.59 -0.81 18.24
CA ILE A 324 1.71 -1.49 17.62
C ILE A 324 2.94 -1.51 18.52
#